data_cd6cf3b0f6d3e667904dd60ad9dac2b4
#
_entry.id   cd6cf3b0f6d3e667904dd60ad9dac2b4
#
_cell.length_a   1.000
_cell.length_b   1.000
_cell.length_c   1.000
_cell.angle_alpha   90.00
_cell.angle_beta   90.00
_cell.angle_gamma   90.00
#
_symmetry.space_group_name_H-M   'P 1'
#
loop_
_entity.id
_entity.type
_entity.pdbx_description
1 polymer ?
#
loop_
_entity_poly.entity_id
_entity_poly.type
_entity_poly.pdbx_seq_one_letter_code
_entity_poly.pdbx_strand_id
1 'polypeptide(L)'
;EMCIRDRYRSQNRGGKGVKGATLKQDEIVKHFFVCSTHDTILFFTTKGRVYRLKAYDLPEANRTARGQHVANLLAFQPGERIAQVIQLKSYQDAPYLVLATRNGLVKKSRLEDYDSNRTGGLVAINLKGDDELVGADLCSEDDDLILVSEFGQSIRFHATDDVLRPMGRATSGVYGMRFNGDDS
;
A
#
# COMPACT_ATOMS: atom_id res chain seq x y z
N GLU A 1 2.64 21.28 -10.88
CA GLU A 1 3.94 20.61 -10.96
C GLU A 1 4.81 21.09 -9.82
N MET A 2 4.95 20.28 -8.80
CA MET A 2 5.90 20.56 -7.74
C MET A 2 7.31 20.25 -8.27
N CYS A 3 8.05 21.29 -8.65
CA CYS A 3 9.33 21.12 -9.31
C CYS A 3 10.44 20.85 -8.28
N ILE A 4 10.67 19.59 -7.95
CA ILE A 4 11.90 19.17 -7.27
C ILE A 4 13.06 19.00 -8.27
N ARG A 5 12.81 19.24 -9.57
CA ARG A 5 13.75 18.99 -10.68
C ARG A 5 15.09 19.67 -10.56
N ASP A 6 15.14 20.88 -10.04
CA ASP A 6 16.37 21.66 -9.91
C ASP A 6 17.26 21.26 -8.73
N ARG A 7 16.77 20.37 -7.84
CA ARG A 7 17.49 19.92 -6.64
C ARG A 7 18.15 18.56 -6.78
N TYR A 8 17.78 17.78 -7.80
CA TYR A 8 18.40 16.51 -8.12
C TYR A 8 19.26 16.64 -9.37
N ARG A 9 20.51 16.26 -9.28
CA ARG A 9 21.44 16.28 -10.42
C ARG A 9 21.53 14.90 -11.03
N SER A 10 21.54 14.86 -12.37
CA SER A 10 21.90 13.64 -13.10
C SER A 10 23.32 13.21 -12.70
N GLN A 11 23.50 11.94 -12.38
CA GLN A 11 24.78 11.38 -11.96
C GLN A 11 25.20 10.25 -12.89
N ASN A 12 26.48 10.10 -13.11
CA ASN A 12 27.03 8.99 -13.86
C ASN A 12 26.89 7.67 -13.05
N ARG A 13 27.00 6.55 -13.75
CA ARG A 13 27.06 5.23 -13.14
C ARG A 13 28.18 5.19 -12.07
N GLY A 14 27.85 4.78 -10.86
CA GLY A 14 28.79 4.77 -9.72
C GLY A 14 28.83 6.09 -8.93
N GLY A 15 28.01 7.10 -9.26
CA GLY A 15 27.85 8.30 -8.45
C GLY A 15 27.28 7.97 -7.06
N LYS A 16 27.69 8.74 -6.04
CA LYS A 16 27.28 8.51 -4.64
C LYS A 16 25.84 8.94 -4.33
N GLY A 17 25.11 9.53 -5.29
CA GLY A 17 23.79 10.09 -5.07
C GLY A 17 23.80 11.35 -4.21
N VAL A 18 22.60 11.86 -3.95
CA VAL A 18 22.39 13.00 -3.03
C VAL A 18 21.45 12.58 -1.91
N LYS A 19 21.63 13.15 -0.72
CA LYS A 19 20.74 12.87 0.41
C LYS A 19 19.33 13.38 0.09
N GLY A 20 18.37 12.47 0.04
CA GLY A 20 16.98 12.77 -0.31
C GLY A 20 16.11 13.21 0.87
N ALA A 21 16.44 12.78 2.10
CA ALA A 21 15.71 13.12 3.31
C ALA A 21 16.63 13.10 4.52
N THR A 22 16.22 13.80 5.57
CA THR A 22 16.87 13.72 6.89
C THR A 22 16.05 12.78 7.75
N LEU A 23 16.60 11.60 8.05
CA LEU A 23 15.99 10.57 8.87
C LEU A 23 16.52 10.66 10.31
N LYS A 24 15.70 10.24 11.28
CA LYS A 24 16.16 9.98 12.64
C LYS A 24 17.03 8.71 12.67
N GLN A 25 17.76 8.54 13.76
CA GLN A 25 18.43 7.28 14.04
C GLN A 25 17.39 6.14 14.03
N ASP A 26 17.69 5.04 13.36
CA ASP A 26 16.81 3.88 13.20
C ASP A 26 15.57 4.05 12.28
N GLU A 27 15.42 5.18 11.61
CA GLU A 27 14.39 5.35 10.57
C GLU A 27 14.91 4.87 9.21
N ILE A 28 14.06 4.12 8.48
CA ILE A 28 14.31 3.68 7.11
C ILE A 28 13.18 4.13 6.17
N VAL A 29 13.51 4.42 4.91
CA VAL A 29 12.50 4.68 3.88
C VAL A 29 11.94 3.35 3.41
N LYS A 30 10.64 3.11 3.64
CA LYS A 30 9.94 1.89 3.20
C LYS A 30 9.19 2.07 1.88
N HIS A 31 8.64 3.27 1.63
CA HIS A 31 7.84 3.56 0.45
C HIS A 31 8.40 4.78 -0.26
N PHE A 32 8.61 4.65 -1.54
CA PHE A 32 9.06 5.71 -2.44
C PHE A 32 8.29 5.62 -3.75
N PHE A 33 7.75 6.73 -4.20
CA PHE A 33 7.05 6.82 -5.48
C PHE A 33 7.10 8.25 -6.03
N VAL A 34 6.85 8.39 -7.32
CA VAL A 34 6.73 9.66 -8.00
C VAL A 34 5.29 9.81 -8.46
N CYS A 35 4.66 10.93 -8.13
CA CYS A 35 3.26 11.17 -8.45
C CYS A 35 3.03 12.61 -8.94
N SER A 36 1.90 12.82 -9.61
CA SER A 36 1.36 14.16 -9.88
C SER A 36 0.68 14.71 -8.62
N THR A 37 0.61 16.03 -8.49
CA THR A 37 -0.12 16.69 -7.39
C THR A 37 -1.60 16.31 -7.33
N HIS A 38 -2.20 15.95 -8.46
CA HIS A 38 -3.62 15.54 -8.55
C HIS A 38 -3.85 14.05 -8.33
N ASP A 39 -2.80 13.25 -8.22
CA ASP A 39 -2.94 11.82 -7.97
C ASP A 39 -3.54 11.56 -6.59
N THR A 40 -4.24 10.45 -6.49
CA THR A 40 -4.78 9.94 -5.23
C THR A 40 -3.77 8.97 -4.62
N ILE A 41 -3.54 9.10 -3.32
CA ILE A 41 -2.68 8.20 -2.57
C ILE A 41 -3.54 7.44 -1.57
N LEU A 42 -3.48 6.12 -1.65
CA LEU A 42 -4.16 5.21 -0.74
C LEU A 42 -3.14 4.67 0.28
N PHE A 43 -3.42 4.89 1.55
CA PHE A 43 -2.63 4.39 2.66
C PHE A 43 -3.36 3.23 3.31
N PHE A 44 -2.87 2.03 3.09
CA PHE A 44 -3.37 0.82 3.73
C PHE A 44 -2.67 0.59 5.05
N THR A 45 -3.43 0.28 6.10
CA THR A 45 -2.88 0.07 7.45
C THR A 45 -2.90 -1.39 7.84
N THR A 46 -2.04 -1.75 8.78
CA THR A 46 -1.97 -3.11 9.36
C THR A 46 -3.30 -3.58 9.95
N LYS A 47 -4.19 -2.65 10.32
CA LYS A 47 -5.54 -2.95 10.84
C LYS A 47 -6.61 -3.12 9.75
N GLY A 48 -6.19 -3.27 8.48
CA GLY A 48 -7.10 -3.51 7.37
C GLY A 48 -7.97 -2.31 6.98
N ARG A 49 -7.51 -1.11 7.28
CA ARG A 49 -8.16 0.14 6.87
C ARG A 49 -7.40 0.79 5.73
N VAL A 50 -8.10 1.60 4.95
CA VAL A 50 -7.50 2.44 3.92
C VAL A 50 -7.91 3.89 4.13
N TYR A 51 -6.95 4.79 4.02
CA TYR A 51 -7.12 6.24 4.04
C TYR A 51 -6.73 6.80 2.68
N ARG A 52 -7.41 7.88 2.27
CA ARG A 52 -7.18 8.54 1.00
C ARG A 52 -6.74 9.98 1.23
N LEU A 53 -5.72 10.39 0.49
CA LEU A 53 -5.30 11.78 0.34
C LEU A 53 -5.07 12.09 -1.13
N LYS A 54 -5.24 13.35 -1.51
CA LYS A 54 -4.65 13.87 -2.74
C LYS A 54 -3.19 14.24 -2.50
N ALA A 55 -2.34 14.06 -3.50
CA ALA A 55 -0.93 14.37 -3.34
C ALA A 55 -0.68 15.83 -2.94
N TYR A 56 -1.53 16.77 -3.40
CA TYR A 56 -1.45 18.18 -3.01
C TYR A 56 -1.85 18.46 -1.54
N ASP A 57 -2.54 17.53 -0.86
CA ASP A 57 -2.86 17.64 0.57
C ASP A 57 -1.65 17.32 1.45
N LEU A 58 -0.62 16.69 0.88
CA LEU A 58 0.63 16.45 1.59
C LEU A 58 1.43 17.76 1.71
N PRO A 59 1.94 18.09 2.90
CA PRO A 59 2.69 19.31 3.09
C PRO A 59 3.98 19.30 2.26
N GLU A 60 4.17 20.36 1.50
CA GLU A 60 5.40 20.58 0.77
C GLU A 60 6.55 20.85 1.74
N ALA A 61 7.67 20.22 1.51
CA ALA A 61 8.87 20.42 2.32
C ALA A 61 10.14 20.39 1.47
N ASN A 62 11.17 21.09 1.95
CA ASN A 62 12.48 21.02 1.34
C ASN A 62 13.08 19.61 1.47
N ARG A 63 13.92 19.23 0.50
CA ARG A 63 14.63 17.93 0.50
C ARG A 63 15.36 17.60 1.81
N THR A 64 15.87 18.62 2.51
CA THR A 64 16.59 18.49 3.78
C THR A 64 15.71 18.68 5.01
N ALA A 65 14.41 18.95 4.80
CA ALA A 65 13.47 19.12 5.91
C ALA A 65 13.24 17.81 6.66
N ARG A 66 12.87 17.93 7.92
CA ARG A 66 12.43 16.80 8.72
C ARG A 66 11.00 16.43 8.29
N GLY A 67 10.77 15.16 7.96
CA GLY A 67 9.44 14.66 7.62
C GLY A 67 8.43 14.84 8.75
N GLN A 68 7.16 14.85 8.41
CA GLN A 68 6.05 14.87 9.37
C GLN A 68 5.51 13.45 9.56
N HIS A 69 5.00 13.17 10.76
CA HIS A 69 4.36 11.89 11.02
C HIS A 69 3.01 11.84 10.29
N VAL A 70 2.76 10.75 9.57
CA VAL A 70 1.53 10.58 8.75
C VAL A 70 0.25 10.64 9.59
N ALA A 71 0.29 10.29 10.87
CA ALA A 71 -0.84 10.43 11.79
C ALA A 71 -1.30 11.89 11.99
N ASN A 72 -0.49 12.88 11.61
CA ASN A 72 -0.91 14.29 11.62
C ASN A 72 -1.84 14.62 10.43
N LEU A 73 -1.83 13.78 9.40
CA LEU A 73 -2.60 13.96 8.16
C LEU A 73 -3.78 13.00 8.05
N LEU A 74 -3.66 11.83 8.67
CA LEU A 74 -4.63 10.75 8.61
C LEU A 74 -5.14 10.43 10.01
N ALA A 75 -6.46 10.26 10.15
CA ALA A 75 -7.11 9.92 11.42
C ALA A 75 -6.86 8.45 11.81
N PHE A 76 -5.60 8.07 12.01
CA PHE A 76 -5.22 6.73 12.42
C PHE A 76 -5.80 6.37 13.78
N GLN A 77 -6.20 5.13 13.91
CA GLN A 77 -6.57 4.55 15.20
C GLN A 77 -5.32 4.15 15.99
N PRO A 78 -5.40 4.03 17.32
CA PRO A 78 -4.28 3.58 18.12
C PRO A 78 -3.71 2.24 17.63
N GLY A 79 -2.39 2.19 17.44
CA GLY A 79 -1.68 1.00 16.98
C GLY A 79 -1.76 0.73 15.47
N GLU A 80 -2.40 1.59 14.68
CA GLU A 80 -2.31 1.49 13.22
C GLU A 80 -0.92 1.87 12.71
N ARG A 81 -0.41 1.08 11.77
CA ARG A 81 0.82 1.34 11.02
C ARG A 81 0.54 1.21 9.54
N ILE A 82 1.32 1.88 8.70
CA ILE A 82 1.22 1.73 7.26
C ILE A 82 1.74 0.35 6.88
N ALA A 83 0.90 -0.43 6.19
CA ALA A 83 1.25 -1.70 5.57
C ALA A 83 1.71 -1.47 4.12
N GLN A 84 0.93 -0.71 3.34
CA GLN A 84 1.22 -0.43 1.93
C GLN A 84 0.71 0.95 1.52
N VAL A 85 1.35 1.54 0.52
CA VAL A 85 0.93 2.80 -0.10
C VAL A 85 0.79 2.58 -1.59
N ILE A 86 -0.35 2.95 -2.15
CA ILE A 86 -0.62 2.86 -3.60
C ILE A 86 -0.96 4.25 -4.12
N GLN A 87 -0.36 4.62 -5.24
CA GLN A 87 -0.66 5.83 -5.97
C GLN A 87 -1.61 5.50 -7.14
N LEU A 88 -2.64 6.29 -7.30
CA LEU A 88 -3.62 6.19 -8.37
C LEU A 88 -3.73 7.52 -9.12
N LYS A 89 -3.77 7.48 -10.44
CA LYS A 89 -4.25 8.60 -11.25
C LYS A 89 -5.78 8.64 -11.25
N SER A 90 -6.39 7.45 -11.35
CA SER A 90 -7.82 7.25 -11.37
C SER A 90 -8.17 5.88 -10.77
N TYR A 91 -9.40 5.72 -10.28
CA TYR A 91 -9.93 4.41 -9.87
C TYR A 91 -10.22 3.46 -11.05
N GLN A 92 -10.00 3.92 -12.28
CA GLN A 92 -10.02 3.11 -13.50
C GLN A 92 -8.61 2.62 -13.92
N ASP A 93 -7.56 2.93 -13.17
CA ASP A 93 -6.18 2.51 -13.48
C ASP A 93 -6.03 0.99 -13.49
N ALA A 94 -6.83 0.28 -12.69
CA ALA A 94 -6.95 -1.17 -12.69
C ALA A 94 -8.38 -1.58 -12.33
N PRO A 95 -8.86 -2.77 -12.77
CA PRO A 95 -10.20 -3.24 -12.41
C PRO A 95 -10.29 -3.66 -10.94
N TYR A 96 -9.21 -4.17 -10.38
CA TYR A 96 -9.20 -4.78 -9.04
C TYR A 96 -8.05 -4.29 -8.17
N LEU A 97 -8.29 -4.41 -6.87
CA LEU A 97 -7.32 -4.32 -5.80
C LEU A 97 -7.24 -5.67 -5.09
N VAL A 98 -6.03 -6.16 -4.88
CA VAL A 98 -5.76 -7.36 -4.09
C VAL A 98 -5.12 -6.98 -2.77
N LEU A 99 -5.60 -7.58 -1.70
CA LEU A 99 -5.09 -7.43 -0.34
C LEU A 99 -4.60 -8.77 0.17
N ALA A 100 -3.48 -8.79 0.88
CA ALA A 100 -2.93 -9.98 1.51
C ALA A 100 -2.68 -9.74 3.00
N THR A 101 -2.98 -10.77 3.82
CA THR A 101 -2.80 -10.71 5.26
C THR A 101 -1.63 -11.58 5.72
N ARG A 102 -1.14 -11.31 6.93
CA ARG A 102 -0.05 -12.07 7.55
C ARG A 102 -0.38 -13.56 7.67
N ASN A 103 -1.63 -13.91 7.96
CA ASN A 103 -2.06 -15.31 8.10
C ASN A 103 -2.44 -15.99 6.76
N GLY A 104 -2.02 -15.39 5.63
CA GLY A 104 -2.15 -16.00 4.30
C GLY A 104 -3.52 -15.84 3.65
N LEU A 105 -4.40 -15.01 4.18
CA LEU A 105 -5.64 -14.66 3.50
C LEU A 105 -5.37 -13.67 2.36
N VAL A 106 -6.07 -13.84 1.25
CA VAL A 106 -6.09 -12.91 0.12
C VAL A 106 -7.50 -12.50 -0.22
N LYS A 107 -7.65 -11.30 -0.71
CA LYS A 107 -8.93 -10.75 -1.13
C LYS A 107 -8.76 -9.93 -2.40
N LYS A 108 -9.56 -10.22 -3.43
CA LYS A 108 -9.73 -9.38 -4.60
C LYS A 108 -11.05 -8.61 -4.48
N SER A 109 -11.01 -7.30 -4.69
CA SER A 109 -12.20 -6.44 -4.70
C SER A 109 -12.10 -5.47 -5.88
N ARG A 110 -13.22 -4.94 -6.34
CA ARG A 110 -13.20 -3.89 -7.36
C ARG A 110 -12.52 -2.65 -6.80
N LEU A 111 -11.63 -2.05 -7.58
CA LEU A 111 -10.90 -0.85 -7.15
C LEU A 111 -11.86 0.32 -6.90
N GLU A 112 -12.92 0.43 -7.69
CA GLU A 112 -13.96 1.47 -7.54
C GLU A 112 -14.69 1.44 -6.19
N ASP A 113 -14.76 0.29 -5.51
CA ASP A 113 -15.37 0.16 -4.18
C ASP A 113 -14.61 0.95 -3.10
N TYR A 114 -13.39 1.39 -3.42
CA TYR A 114 -12.54 2.20 -2.53
C TYR A 114 -12.62 3.70 -2.84
N ASP A 115 -13.38 4.11 -3.87
CA ASP A 115 -13.63 5.53 -4.15
C ASP A 115 -14.63 6.09 -3.15
N SER A 116 -14.13 6.78 -2.16
CA SER A 116 -14.95 7.37 -1.10
C SER A 116 -14.32 8.66 -0.58
N ASN A 117 -15.19 9.61 -0.24
CA ASN A 117 -14.78 10.88 0.34
C ASN A 117 -14.70 10.87 1.88
N ARG A 118 -14.78 9.69 2.51
CA ARG A 118 -14.69 9.57 3.97
C ARG A 118 -13.27 9.83 4.46
N THR A 119 -13.10 10.84 5.30
CA THR A 119 -11.79 11.23 5.87
C THR A 119 -11.36 10.32 7.02
N GLY A 120 -12.29 9.65 7.70
CA GLY A 120 -12.01 8.74 8.83
C GLY A 120 -11.51 7.36 8.42
N GLY A 121 -11.19 7.16 7.14
CA GLY A 121 -10.79 5.86 6.59
C GLY A 121 -11.95 4.90 6.34
N LEU A 122 -11.68 3.88 5.53
CA LEU A 122 -12.61 2.81 5.18
C LEU A 122 -12.07 1.48 5.68
N VAL A 123 -12.96 0.55 5.99
CA VAL A 123 -12.59 -0.86 6.12
C VAL A 123 -12.20 -1.38 4.74
N ALA A 124 -10.95 -1.76 4.56
CA ALA A 124 -10.44 -2.34 3.32
C ALA A 124 -10.58 -3.86 3.31
N ILE A 125 -10.40 -4.48 4.47
CA ILE A 125 -10.57 -5.92 4.72
C ILE A 125 -10.99 -6.13 6.17
N ASN A 126 -11.88 -7.08 6.42
CA ASN A 126 -12.22 -7.53 7.76
C ASN A 126 -11.20 -8.57 8.22
N LEU A 127 -10.30 -8.16 9.10
CA LEU A 127 -9.30 -9.04 9.71
C LEU A 127 -9.95 -9.92 10.77
N LYS A 128 -9.46 -11.15 10.92
CA LYS A 128 -9.91 -12.11 11.92
C LYS A 128 -8.85 -12.27 13.01
N GLY A 129 -9.29 -12.21 14.26
CA GLY A 129 -8.39 -12.38 15.41
C GLY A 129 -7.30 -11.30 15.46
N ASP A 130 -6.07 -11.74 15.50
CA ASP A 130 -4.86 -10.91 15.56
C ASP A 130 -4.15 -10.75 14.20
N ASP A 131 -4.83 -11.12 13.10
CA ASP A 131 -4.27 -10.99 11.75
C ASP A 131 -4.00 -9.53 11.38
N GLU A 132 -3.04 -9.31 10.51
CA GLU A 132 -2.64 -8.00 10.02
C GLU A 132 -2.60 -7.96 8.49
N LEU A 133 -2.98 -6.82 7.92
CA LEU A 133 -2.76 -6.57 6.50
C LEU A 133 -1.26 -6.33 6.28
N VAL A 134 -0.67 -7.06 5.33
CA VAL A 134 0.76 -6.96 5.00
C VAL A 134 1.03 -6.44 3.59
N GLY A 135 0.06 -6.55 2.68
CA GLY A 135 0.24 -6.11 1.30
C GLY A 135 -1.06 -5.69 0.63
N ALA A 136 -0.92 -4.79 -0.33
CA ALA A 136 -1.97 -4.35 -1.23
C ALA A 136 -1.35 -4.03 -2.58
N ASP A 137 -1.99 -4.45 -3.67
CA ASP A 137 -1.54 -4.13 -5.02
C ASP A 137 -2.71 -4.06 -6.01
N LEU A 138 -2.50 -3.35 -7.11
CA LEU A 138 -3.44 -3.30 -8.21
C LEU A 138 -3.36 -4.59 -9.02
N CYS A 139 -4.48 -5.03 -9.56
CA CYS A 139 -4.57 -6.32 -10.24
C CYS A 139 -5.60 -6.29 -11.38
N SER A 140 -5.30 -7.04 -12.42
CA SER A 140 -6.23 -7.43 -13.50
C SER A 140 -6.47 -8.95 -13.48
N GLU A 141 -7.37 -9.43 -14.32
CA GLU A 141 -7.62 -10.89 -14.43
C GLU A 141 -6.46 -11.64 -15.11
N ASP A 142 -5.65 -10.92 -15.89
CA ASP A 142 -4.51 -11.48 -16.63
C ASP A 142 -3.25 -11.60 -15.76
N ASP A 143 -3.30 -11.09 -14.52
CA ASP A 143 -2.15 -11.08 -13.62
C ASP A 143 -2.03 -12.40 -12.84
N ASP A 144 -0.80 -12.69 -12.44
CA ASP A 144 -0.48 -13.74 -11.50
C ASP A 144 -0.16 -13.16 -10.13
N LEU A 145 -0.71 -13.78 -9.10
CA LEU A 145 -0.39 -13.46 -7.72
C LEU A 145 0.69 -14.42 -7.21
N ILE A 146 1.71 -13.85 -6.60
CA ILE A 146 2.79 -14.60 -5.95
C ILE A 146 2.79 -14.22 -4.47
N LEU A 147 2.58 -15.19 -3.60
CA LEU A 147 2.71 -15.03 -2.15
C LEU A 147 4.00 -15.74 -1.72
N VAL A 148 4.74 -15.09 -0.84
CA VAL A 148 5.97 -15.64 -0.26
C VAL A 148 5.89 -15.48 1.25
N SER A 149 6.09 -16.60 1.99
CA SER A 149 6.17 -16.57 3.45
C SER A 149 7.53 -16.06 3.95
N GLU A 150 7.61 -15.73 5.22
CA GLU A 150 8.86 -15.29 5.87
C GLU A 150 9.97 -16.33 5.72
N PHE A 151 9.65 -17.62 5.77
CA PHE A 151 10.63 -18.73 5.63
C PHE A 151 10.83 -19.19 4.18
N GLY A 152 10.31 -18.42 3.19
CA GLY A 152 10.62 -18.65 1.77
C GLY A 152 9.71 -19.64 1.07
N GLN A 153 8.64 -20.13 1.69
CA GLN A 153 7.61 -20.86 0.96
C GLN A 153 6.87 -19.92 0.01
N SER A 154 6.57 -20.36 -1.19
CA SER A 154 5.91 -19.54 -2.19
C SER A 154 4.81 -20.29 -2.91
N ILE A 155 3.77 -19.55 -3.28
CA ILE A 155 2.69 -20.02 -4.15
C ILE A 155 2.41 -18.98 -5.22
N ARG A 156 2.13 -19.45 -6.43
CA ARG A 156 1.70 -18.62 -7.55
C ARG A 156 0.39 -19.14 -8.10
N PHE A 157 -0.56 -18.27 -8.36
CA PHE A 157 -1.83 -18.59 -8.99
C PHE A 157 -2.37 -17.40 -9.79
N HIS A 158 -3.26 -17.70 -10.76
CA HIS A 158 -3.89 -16.68 -11.58
C HIS A 158 -4.92 -15.86 -10.80
N ALA A 159 -5.00 -14.56 -11.09
CA ALA A 159 -5.98 -13.65 -10.50
C ALA A 159 -7.36 -13.70 -11.18
N THR A 160 -7.65 -14.75 -11.99
CA THR A 160 -8.93 -14.94 -12.65
C THR A 160 -10.08 -15.08 -11.65
N ASP A 161 -11.30 -14.81 -12.08
CA ASP A 161 -12.49 -14.89 -11.20
C ASP A 161 -12.80 -16.30 -10.73
N ASP A 162 -12.40 -17.34 -11.50
CA ASP A 162 -12.54 -18.72 -11.12
C ASP A 162 -11.64 -19.12 -9.94
N VAL A 163 -10.43 -18.55 -9.88
CA VAL A 163 -9.43 -18.82 -8.85
C VAL A 163 -9.59 -17.89 -7.65
N LEU A 164 -9.77 -16.60 -7.91
CA LEU A 164 -9.96 -15.58 -6.89
C LEU A 164 -11.14 -14.68 -7.26
N ARG A 165 -12.32 -15.08 -6.81
CA ARG A 165 -13.56 -14.36 -7.09
C ARG A 165 -13.54 -12.97 -6.41
N PRO A 166 -13.94 -11.89 -7.12
CA PRO A 166 -14.09 -10.58 -6.51
C PRO A 166 -15.09 -10.59 -5.36
N MET A 167 -14.73 -9.93 -4.27
CA MET A 167 -15.53 -9.84 -3.06
C MET A 167 -15.75 -8.37 -2.68
N GLY A 168 -16.82 -8.12 -1.95
CA GLY A 168 -17.11 -6.80 -1.42
C GLY A 168 -16.01 -6.28 -0.49
N ARG A 169 -15.87 -4.96 -0.39
CA ARG A 169 -14.81 -4.27 0.35
C ARG A 169 -14.69 -4.73 1.82
N ALA A 170 -15.82 -4.90 2.54
CA ALA A 170 -15.84 -5.24 3.95
C ALA A 170 -15.90 -6.75 4.23
N THR A 171 -15.20 -7.57 3.45
CA THR A 171 -15.09 -9.03 3.65
C THR A 171 -13.70 -9.43 4.13
N SER A 172 -13.55 -10.67 4.60
CA SER A 172 -12.26 -11.16 5.17
C SER A 172 -11.33 -11.83 4.15
N GLY A 173 -11.80 -12.14 2.95
CA GLY A 173 -11.00 -12.87 1.96
C GLY A 173 -11.04 -14.40 2.11
N VAL A 174 -10.21 -15.07 1.33
CA VAL A 174 -10.04 -16.52 1.26
C VAL A 174 -8.58 -16.89 1.48
N TYR A 175 -8.30 -18.15 1.77
CA TYR A 175 -6.91 -18.62 1.89
C TYR A 175 -6.22 -18.57 0.53
N GLY A 176 -5.18 -17.75 0.41
CA GLY A 176 -4.24 -17.76 -0.70
C GLY A 176 -3.07 -18.68 -0.42
N MET A 177 -2.63 -18.74 0.85
CA MET A 177 -1.57 -19.62 1.31
C MET A 177 -1.95 -20.18 2.69
N ARG A 178 -1.68 -21.47 2.92
CA ARG A 178 -1.87 -22.09 4.23
C ARG A 178 -0.51 -22.43 4.81
N PHE A 179 -0.30 -22.09 6.05
CA PHE A 179 0.92 -22.39 6.78
C PHE A 179 0.74 -23.68 7.57
N ASN A 180 1.75 -24.55 7.53
CA ASN A 180 1.84 -25.77 8.33
C ASN A 180 2.84 -25.52 9.47
N GLY A 181 2.35 -25.34 10.70
CA GLY A 181 3.21 -25.10 11.85
C GLY A 181 3.73 -23.68 11.98
N ASP A 182 5.03 -23.49 12.24
CA ASP A 182 5.66 -22.20 12.62
C ASP A 182 5.89 -21.21 11.45
N ASP A 183 5.24 -21.40 10.32
CA ASP A 183 5.43 -20.60 9.08
C ASP A 183 4.49 -19.37 8.99
N SER A 184 4.01 -18.86 10.10
CA SER A 184 3.12 -17.70 10.13
C SER A 184 3.87 -16.38 10.35
#